data_9c17412b1130e81ef70d7c60704bc21c
#
_entry.id   9c17412b1130e81ef70d7c60704bc21c
#
_cell.length_a   1.000
_cell.length_b   1.000
_cell.length_c   1.000
_cell.angle_alpha   90.00
_cell.angle_beta   90.00
_cell.angle_gamma   90.00
#
_symmetry.space_group_name_H-M   'P 1'
#
loop_
_entity.id
_entity.type
_entity.pdbx_description
1 polymer ?
#
loop_
_entity_poly.entity_id
_entity_poly.type
_entity_poly.pdbx_seq_one_letter_code
_entity_poly.pdbx_strand_id
1 'polypeptide(L)'
;EERIRTEFMTSSVVANWEIDLWGRLTAQALAADLSADAARQDLNDARLSVAGQSARAWVDLIEAQQLLALAQEDLQTRERALDLTQRRYDAGLISSLNLRTARSQVASARGFQAQAQDSLLIASRRLQEIMGRYPDGSLRAEGELPTLGPLAAAGAPGDLLERRPDVLASENRMRAAGFRIHEARA
;
A
#
# COMPACT_ATOMS: atom_id res chain seq x y z
N GLU A 1 -21.13 72.84 5.65
CA GLU A 1 -21.68 71.72 6.45
C GLU A 1 -20.54 70.73 6.69
N GLU A 2 -19.99 70.80 7.89
CA GLU A 2 -18.91 69.93 8.33
C GLU A 2 -19.53 68.60 8.83
N ARG A 3 -19.30 67.49 8.10
CA ARG A 3 -19.75 66.18 8.52
C ARG A 3 -18.77 65.60 9.55
N ILE A 4 -19.16 65.62 10.80
CA ILE A 4 -18.44 64.93 11.88
C ILE A 4 -18.66 63.43 11.72
N ARG A 5 -17.61 62.69 11.34
CA ARG A 5 -17.60 61.24 11.28
C ARG A 5 -17.07 60.72 12.61
N THR A 6 -17.93 60.13 13.44
CA THR A 6 -17.53 59.51 14.68
C THR A 6 -17.46 58.01 14.49
N GLU A 7 -16.27 57.43 14.57
CA GLU A 7 -16.07 55.98 14.56
C GLU A 7 -15.94 55.50 16.01
N PHE A 8 -16.83 54.55 16.38
CA PHE A 8 -16.76 53.89 17.66
C PHE A 8 -16.17 52.50 17.48
N MET A 9 -15.10 52.20 18.23
CA MET A 9 -14.53 50.85 18.33
C MET A 9 -14.85 50.34 19.73
N THR A 10 -15.67 49.29 19.80
CA THR A 10 -16.04 48.62 21.09
C THR A 10 -15.29 47.30 21.17
N SER A 11 -14.52 47.09 22.22
CA SER A 11 -13.86 45.85 22.53
C SER A 11 -14.40 45.34 23.85
N SER A 12 -14.89 44.07 23.88
CA SER A 12 -15.39 43.47 25.09
C SER A 12 -14.72 42.10 25.30
N VAL A 13 -14.37 41.81 26.54
CA VAL A 13 -13.90 40.48 26.99
C VAL A 13 -15.02 39.89 27.83
N VAL A 14 -15.54 38.73 27.40
CA VAL A 14 -16.59 38.00 28.12
C VAL A 14 -15.98 36.70 28.63
N ALA A 15 -16.05 36.47 29.95
CA ALA A 15 -15.67 35.22 30.60
C ALA A 15 -16.92 34.51 31.13
N ASN A 16 -17.16 33.32 30.61
CA ASN A 16 -18.24 32.45 31.10
C ASN A 16 -17.60 31.24 31.79
N TRP A 17 -18.09 30.91 33.00
CA TRP A 17 -17.65 29.76 33.75
C TRP A 17 -18.85 28.97 34.28
N GLU A 18 -18.79 27.65 34.08
CA GLU A 18 -19.81 26.70 34.53
C GLU A 18 -19.20 25.78 35.60
N ILE A 19 -19.90 25.65 36.74
CA ILE A 19 -19.50 24.73 37.82
C ILE A 19 -19.95 23.32 37.40
N ASP A 20 -19.00 22.38 37.27
CA ASP A 20 -19.26 20.99 36.83
C ASP A 20 -19.72 20.11 38.02
N LEU A 21 -20.92 20.39 38.54
CA LEU A 21 -21.48 19.71 39.70
C LEU A 21 -21.83 18.24 39.43
N TRP A 22 -22.21 17.93 38.18
CA TRP A 22 -22.67 16.61 37.77
C TRP A 22 -21.64 15.88 36.92
N GLY A 23 -20.48 16.46 36.70
CA GLY A 23 -19.41 15.86 35.90
C GLY A 23 -19.63 15.89 34.40
N ARG A 24 -20.53 16.75 33.87
CA ARG A 24 -20.84 16.88 32.45
C ARG A 24 -19.61 17.28 31.63
N LEU A 25 -18.93 18.37 32.03
CA LEU A 25 -17.73 18.86 31.35
C LEU A 25 -16.56 17.89 31.47
N THR A 26 -16.41 17.26 32.65
CA THR A 26 -15.43 16.21 32.88
C THR A 26 -15.66 15.01 31.97
N ALA A 27 -16.91 14.54 31.86
CA ALA A 27 -17.26 13.43 30.95
C ALA A 27 -17.02 13.80 29.48
N GLN A 28 -17.33 15.02 29.07
CA GLN A 28 -17.05 15.54 27.73
C GLN A 28 -15.56 15.54 27.43
N ALA A 29 -14.73 16.02 28.35
CA ALA A 29 -13.27 16.03 28.21
C ALA A 29 -12.70 14.60 28.07
N LEU A 30 -13.14 13.67 28.92
CA LEU A 30 -12.72 12.26 28.87
C LEU A 30 -13.15 11.58 27.55
N ALA A 31 -14.35 11.87 27.06
CA ALA A 31 -14.81 11.37 25.75
C ALA A 31 -13.98 11.93 24.60
N ALA A 32 -13.55 13.19 24.67
CA ALA A 32 -12.68 13.82 23.70
C ALA A 32 -11.28 13.20 23.71
N ASP A 33 -10.68 13.01 24.88
CA ASP A 33 -9.36 12.37 25.04
C ASP A 33 -9.35 10.95 24.49
N LEU A 34 -10.33 10.13 24.82
CA LEU A 34 -10.46 8.77 24.27
C LEU A 34 -10.68 8.76 22.77
N SER A 35 -11.38 9.76 22.22
CA SER A 35 -11.54 9.91 20.77
C SER A 35 -10.22 10.29 20.10
N ALA A 36 -9.40 11.13 20.74
CA ALA A 36 -8.06 11.46 20.26
C ALA A 36 -7.12 10.25 20.33
N ASP A 37 -7.19 9.44 21.40
CA ASP A 37 -6.42 8.20 21.50
C ASP A 37 -6.86 7.17 20.43
N ALA A 38 -8.15 7.05 20.13
CA ALA A 38 -8.63 6.22 19.04
C ALA A 38 -8.04 6.68 17.70
N ALA A 39 -8.00 7.98 17.42
CA ALA A 39 -7.39 8.51 16.19
C ALA A 39 -5.88 8.26 16.12
N ARG A 40 -5.17 8.26 17.25
CA ARG A 40 -3.75 7.87 17.31
C ARG A 40 -3.55 6.40 16.96
N GLN A 41 -4.43 5.52 17.43
CA GLN A 41 -4.38 4.09 17.08
C GLN A 41 -4.74 3.87 15.62
N ASP A 42 -5.71 4.59 15.04
CA ASP A 42 -6.00 4.54 13.61
C ASP A 42 -4.77 4.93 12.75
N LEU A 43 -4.02 5.94 13.19
CA LEU A 43 -2.77 6.32 12.52
C LEU A 43 -1.72 5.19 12.58
N ASN A 44 -1.62 4.49 13.70
CA ASN A 44 -0.72 3.35 13.84
C ASN A 44 -1.13 2.19 12.96
N ASP A 45 -2.43 1.90 12.85
CA ASP A 45 -2.97 0.89 11.94
C ASP A 45 -2.72 1.24 10.47
N ALA A 46 -2.97 2.49 10.09
CA ALA A 46 -2.66 2.98 8.74
C ALA A 46 -1.18 2.83 8.40
N ARG A 47 -0.27 3.16 9.33
CA ARG A 47 1.18 2.98 9.14
C ARG A 47 1.55 1.51 8.95
N LEU A 48 1.00 0.62 9.76
CA LEU A 48 1.23 -0.83 9.62
C LEU A 48 0.72 -1.35 8.29
N SER A 49 -0.46 -0.90 7.88
CA SER A 49 -1.08 -1.25 6.60
C SER A 49 -0.23 -0.80 5.40
N VAL A 50 0.24 0.45 5.42
CA VAL A 50 1.13 0.98 4.37
C VAL A 50 2.47 0.25 4.35
N ALA A 51 3.06 -0.07 5.51
CA ALA A 51 4.30 -0.83 5.59
C ALA A 51 4.12 -2.24 4.96
N GLY A 52 3.03 -2.93 5.27
CA GLY A 52 2.72 -4.24 4.69
C GLY A 52 2.47 -4.17 3.17
N GLN A 53 1.77 -3.14 2.69
CA GLN A 53 1.54 -2.93 1.26
C GLN A 53 2.86 -2.60 0.53
N SER A 54 3.73 -1.79 1.13
CA SER A 54 5.04 -1.45 0.56
C SER A 54 5.93 -2.67 0.43
N ALA A 55 5.96 -3.52 1.48
CA ALA A 55 6.75 -4.76 1.44
C ALA A 55 6.26 -5.71 0.34
N ARG A 56 4.93 -5.89 0.21
CA ARG A 56 4.35 -6.71 -0.87
C ARG A 56 4.67 -6.15 -2.24
N ALA A 57 4.43 -4.86 -2.46
CA ALA A 57 4.70 -4.23 -3.75
C ALA A 57 6.19 -4.27 -4.14
N TRP A 58 7.09 -4.25 -3.15
CA TRP A 58 8.52 -4.41 -3.39
C TRP A 58 8.88 -5.85 -3.81
N VAL A 59 8.28 -6.87 -3.17
CA VAL A 59 8.44 -8.27 -3.56
C VAL A 59 7.88 -8.51 -4.97
N ASP A 60 6.68 -8.00 -5.25
CA ASP A 60 6.03 -8.09 -6.57
C ASP A 60 6.92 -7.46 -7.67
N LEU A 61 7.62 -6.36 -7.35
CA LEU A 61 8.55 -5.72 -8.29
C LEU A 61 9.77 -6.61 -8.57
N ILE A 62 10.35 -7.24 -7.55
CA ILE A 62 11.47 -8.18 -7.73
C ILE A 62 11.03 -9.38 -8.56
N GLU A 63 9.87 -9.96 -8.24
CA GLU A 63 9.29 -11.07 -9.00
C GLU A 63 9.12 -10.70 -10.48
N ALA A 64 8.52 -9.56 -10.77
CA ALA A 64 8.32 -9.09 -12.14
C ALA A 64 9.64 -8.88 -12.90
N GLN A 65 10.69 -8.40 -12.22
CA GLN A 65 12.03 -8.27 -12.81
C GLN A 65 12.63 -9.64 -13.16
N GLN A 66 12.51 -10.61 -12.27
CA GLN A 66 13.03 -11.96 -12.49
C GLN A 66 12.26 -12.68 -13.60
N LEU A 67 10.93 -12.53 -13.64
CA LEU A 67 10.10 -13.08 -14.71
C LEU A 67 10.44 -12.49 -16.09
N LEU A 68 10.71 -11.19 -16.15
CA LEU A 68 11.16 -10.57 -17.41
C LEU A 68 12.51 -11.13 -17.85
N ALA A 69 13.47 -11.27 -16.94
CA ALA A 69 14.79 -11.84 -17.26
C ALA A 69 14.64 -13.28 -17.77
N LEU A 70 13.81 -14.10 -17.12
CA LEU A 70 13.53 -15.47 -17.55
C LEU A 70 12.84 -15.52 -18.94
N ALA A 71 11.87 -14.64 -19.18
CA ALA A 71 11.18 -14.56 -20.47
C ALA A 71 12.14 -14.15 -21.62
N GLN A 72 13.10 -13.27 -21.32
CA GLN A 72 14.15 -12.88 -22.28
C GLN A 72 15.08 -14.05 -22.62
N GLU A 73 15.50 -14.82 -21.62
CA GLU A 73 16.35 -16.00 -21.80
C GLU A 73 15.63 -17.10 -22.59
N ASP A 74 14.32 -17.37 -22.28
CA ASP A 74 13.50 -18.32 -23.03
C ASP A 74 13.38 -17.91 -24.50
N LEU A 75 13.08 -16.63 -24.77
CA LEU A 75 13.01 -16.11 -26.12
C LEU A 75 14.32 -16.34 -26.88
N GLN A 76 15.46 -15.98 -26.27
CA GLN A 76 16.76 -16.17 -26.90
C GLN A 76 17.04 -17.64 -27.21
N THR A 77 16.67 -18.55 -26.31
CA THR A 77 16.83 -19.98 -26.49
C THR A 77 15.99 -20.49 -27.65
N ARG A 78 14.72 -20.04 -27.77
CA ARG A 78 13.83 -20.41 -28.88
C ARG A 78 14.28 -19.82 -30.21
N GLU A 79 14.83 -18.62 -30.24
CA GLU A 79 15.38 -18.02 -31.45
C GLU A 79 16.60 -18.80 -31.97
N ARG A 80 17.49 -19.25 -31.06
CA ARG A 80 18.60 -20.15 -31.42
C ARG A 80 18.10 -21.51 -31.99
N ALA A 81 17.06 -22.06 -31.35
CA ALA A 81 16.47 -23.31 -31.82
C ALA A 81 15.79 -23.14 -33.17
N LEU A 82 15.13 -22.01 -33.43
CA LEU A 82 14.56 -21.67 -34.72
C LEU A 82 15.63 -21.57 -35.83
N ASP A 83 16.77 -20.90 -35.56
CA ASP A 83 17.88 -20.78 -36.50
C ASP A 83 18.42 -22.17 -36.91
N LEU A 84 18.64 -23.05 -35.91
CA LEU A 84 19.07 -24.43 -36.20
C LEU A 84 18.01 -25.20 -37.03
N THR A 85 16.72 -25.04 -36.69
CA THR A 85 15.62 -25.68 -37.39
C THR A 85 15.52 -25.17 -38.82
N GLN A 86 15.71 -23.87 -39.05
CA GLN A 86 15.72 -23.28 -40.40
C GLN A 86 16.87 -23.87 -41.26
N ARG A 87 18.08 -23.94 -40.71
CA ARG A 87 19.24 -24.54 -41.44
C ARG A 87 18.98 -26.00 -41.83
N ARG A 88 18.38 -26.80 -40.93
CA ARG A 88 18.01 -28.19 -41.21
C ARG A 88 16.93 -28.31 -42.30
N TYR A 89 15.96 -27.40 -42.30
CA TYR A 89 14.93 -27.33 -43.34
C TYR A 89 15.54 -26.97 -44.67
N ASP A 90 16.41 -25.97 -44.73
CA ASP A 90 17.09 -25.54 -45.99
C ASP A 90 18.00 -26.64 -46.53
N ALA A 91 18.54 -27.50 -45.68
CA ALA A 91 19.28 -28.70 -46.06
C ALA A 91 18.38 -29.90 -46.46
N GLY A 92 17.04 -29.75 -46.42
CA GLY A 92 16.09 -30.83 -46.78
C GLY A 92 15.98 -31.94 -45.72
N LEU A 93 16.49 -31.74 -44.50
CA LEU A 93 16.57 -32.75 -43.42
C LEU A 93 15.27 -32.86 -42.59
N ILE A 94 14.41 -31.85 -42.63
CA ILE A 94 13.17 -31.80 -41.84
C ILE A 94 12.01 -31.23 -42.67
N SER A 95 10.77 -31.47 -42.19
CA SER A 95 9.56 -30.98 -42.84
C SER A 95 9.26 -29.51 -42.56
N SER A 96 8.45 -28.89 -43.43
CA SER A 96 7.96 -27.52 -43.24
C SER A 96 7.08 -27.38 -41.99
N LEU A 97 6.49 -28.47 -41.47
CA LEU A 97 5.73 -28.49 -40.23
C LEU A 97 6.63 -28.16 -39.04
N ASN A 98 7.82 -28.76 -38.99
CA ASN A 98 8.78 -28.52 -37.90
C ASN A 98 9.22 -27.05 -37.85
N LEU A 99 9.47 -26.45 -39.02
CA LEU A 99 9.82 -25.03 -39.13
C LEU A 99 8.66 -24.11 -38.69
N ARG A 100 7.44 -24.41 -39.10
CA ARG A 100 6.25 -23.64 -38.69
C ARG A 100 6.04 -23.73 -37.16
N THR A 101 6.22 -24.91 -36.58
CA THR A 101 6.14 -25.12 -35.14
C THR A 101 7.19 -24.29 -34.40
N ALA A 102 8.45 -24.29 -34.85
CA ALA A 102 9.50 -23.50 -34.25
C ALA A 102 9.21 -21.98 -34.34
N ARG A 103 8.71 -21.50 -35.47
CA ARG A 103 8.28 -20.08 -35.61
C ARG A 103 7.13 -19.72 -34.67
N SER A 104 6.15 -20.62 -34.52
CA SER A 104 5.04 -20.41 -33.57
C SER A 104 5.55 -20.32 -32.12
N GLN A 105 6.51 -21.17 -31.76
CA GLN A 105 7.12 -21.13 -30.42
C GLN A 105 7.85 -19.80 -30.13
N VAL A 106 8.59 -19.26 -31.11
CA VAL A 106 9.23 -17.94 -30.98
C VAL A 106 8.17 -16.83 -30.87
N ALA A 107 7.09 -16.89 -31.66
CA ALA A 107 6.02 -15.91 -31.57
C ALA A 107 5.33 -15.93 -30.18
N SER A 108 5.09 -17.12 -29.64
CA SER A 108 4.55 -17.26 -28.27
C SER A 108 5.51 -16.71 -27.21
N ALA A 109 6.81 -17.00 -27.31
CA ALA A 109 7.81 -16.48 -26.37
C ALA A 109 7.90 -14.94 -26.41
N ARG A 110 7.79 -14.32 -27.58
CA ARG A 110 7.70 -12.86 -27.72
C ARG A 110 6.47 -12.29 -27.03
N GLY A 111 5.34 -12.99 -27.12
CA GLY A 111 4.11 -12.62 -26.39
C GLY A 111 4.31 -12.66 -24.88
N PHE A 112 4.95 -13.71 -24.35
CA PHE A 112 5.28 -13.81 -22.93
C PHE A 112 6.25 -12.72 -22.47
N GLN A 113 7.28 -12.41 -23.26
CA GLN A 113 8.20 -11.32 -22.94
C GLN A 113 7.47 -9.97 -22.86
N ALA A 114 6.60 -9.66 -23.82
CA ALA A 114 5.82 -8.42 -23.80
C ALA A 114 4.92 -8.33 -22.58
N GLN A 115 4.27 -9.43 -22.20
CA GLN A 115 3.45 -9.50 -20.99
C GLN A 115 4.29 -9.29 -19.71
N ALA A 116 5.48 -9.91 -19.64
CA ALA A 116 6.38 -9.72 -18.50
C ALA A 116 6.89 -8.27 -18.40
N GLN A 117 7.15 -7.60 -19.55
CA GLN A 117 7.49 -6.18 -19.57
C GLN A 117 6.36 -5.30 -19.01
N ASP A 118 5.13 -5.58 -19.41
CA ASP A 118 3.95 -4.85 -18.91
C ASP A 118 3.75 -5.08 -17.40
N SER A 119 3.88 -6.33 -16.94
CA SER A 119 3.81 -6.67 -15.51
C SER A 119 4.87 -5.93 -14.68
N LEU A 120 6.10 -5.82 -15.18
CA LEU A 120 7.16 -5.04 -14.54
C LEU A 120 6.81 -3.55 -14.45
N LEU A 121 6.25 -2.99 -15.52
CA LEU A 121 5.83 -1.60 -15.54
C LEU A 121 4.72 -1.33 -14.52
N ILE A 122 3.73 -2.22 -14.42
CA ILE A 122 2.63 -2.14 -13.45
C ILE A 122 3.18 -2.25 -12.01
N ALA A 123 4.02 -3.23 -11.71
CA ALA A 123 4.61 -3.41 -10.38
C ALA A 123 5.45 -2.19 -9.94
N SER A 124 6.25 -1.65 -10.87
CA SER A 124 7.05 -0.45 -10.66
C SER A 124 6.17 0.77 -10.31
N ARG A 125 5.12 1.01 -11.09
CA ARG A 125 4.18 2.12 -10.85
C ARG A 125 3.45 1.98 -9.52
N ARG A 126 3.00 0.76 -9.19
CA ARG A 126 2.32 0.50 -7.92
C ARG A 126 3.18 0.84 -6.72
N LEU A 127 4.46 0.45 -6.73
CA LEU A 127 5.37 0.80 -5.65
C LEU A 127 5.63 2.31 -5.58
N GLN A 128 5.78 2.98 -6.73
CA GLN A 128 5.93 4.44 -6.78
C GLN A 128 4.71 5.18 -6.21
N GLU A 129 3.48 4.71 -6.51
CA GLU A 129 2.23 5.26 -5.95
C GLU A 129 2.21 5.16 -4.42
N ILE A 130 2.55 3.99 -3.86
CA ILE A 130 2.61 3.79 -2.41
C ILE A 130 3.65 4.72 -1.78
N MET A 131 4.77 4.98 -2.46
CA MET A 131 5.82 5.91 -2.03
C MET A 131 5.44 7.39 -2.20
N GLY A 132 4.27 7.71 -2.78
CA GLY A 132 3.85 9.06 -3.10
C GLY A 132 4.67 9.72 -4.23
N ARG A 133 5.30 8.92 -5.10
CA ARG A 133 6.06 9.39 -6.26
C ARG A 133 5.22 9.30 -7.53
N TYR A 134 5.58 10.11 -8.53
CA TYR A 134 4.95 10.01 -9.84
C TYR A 134 5.24 8.63 -10.47
N PRO A 135 4.20 7.89 -10.92
CA PRO A 135 4.33 6.51 -11.38
C PRO A 135 4.80 6.44 -12.85
N ASP A 136 6.05 6.79 -13.11
CA ASP A 136 6.66 6.71 -14.45
C ASP A 136 7.09 5.30 -14.85
N GLY A 137 7.11 4.36 -13.90
CA GLY A 137 7.51 2.98 -14.14
C GLY A 137 9.03 2.77 -14.27
N SER A 138 9.84 3.75 -13.89
CA SER A 138 11.30 3.68 -13.98
C SER A 138 11.94 2.94 -12.79
N LEU A 139 11.20 2.77 -11.69
CA LEU A 139 11.73 2.17 -10.47
C LEU A 139 12.15 0.70 -10.72
N ARG A 140 13.31 0.37 -10.22
CA ARG A 140 13.84 -1.01 -10.18
C ARG A 140 14.23 -1.34 -8.76
N ALA A 141 13.98 -2.57 -8.36
CA ALA A 141 14.43 -3.08 -7.09
C ALA A 141 15.90 -3.56 -7.25
N GLU A 142 16.71 -3.23 -6.27
CA GLU A 142 18.08 -3.75 -6.19
C GLU A 142 18.10 -4.95 -5.23
N GLY A 143 18.82 -5.99 -5.61
CA GLY A 143 19.00 -7.18 -4.80
C GLY A 143 18.09 -8.36 -5.13
N GLU A 144 18.29 -9.44 -4.39
CA GLU A 144 17.50 -10.67 -4.45
C GLU A 144 16.36 -10.64 -3.42
N LEU A 145 15.43 -11.58 -3.53
CA LEU A 145 14.40 -11.77 -2.52
C LEU A 145 15.06 -12.01 -1.15
N PRO A 146 14.57 -11.34 -0.09
CA PRO A 146 15.17 -11.48 1.23
C PRO A 146 14.97 -12.90 1.76
N THR A 147 16.03 -13.45 2.34
CA THR A 147 15.92 -14.70 3.11
C THR A 147 15.14 -14.43 4.38
N LEU A 148 13.98 -15.05 4.51
CA LEU A 148 13.17 -14.92 5.71
C LEU A 148 13.86 -15.69 6.86
N GLY A 149 14.14 -14.97 7.95
CA GLY A 149 14.55 -15.59 9.21
C GLY A 149 13.41 -16.39 9.85
N PRO A 150 13.66 -17.09 10.98
CA PRO A 150 12.60 -17.75 11.70
C PRO A 150 11.53 -16.74 12.11
N LEU A 151 10.26 -17.09 11.89
CA LEU A 151 9.14 -16.25 12.31
C LEU A 151 9.21 -16.03 13.82
N ALA A 152 9.11 -14.78 14.24
CA ALA A 152 8.97 -14.44 15.65
C ALA A 152 7.72 -15.14 16.21
N ALA A 153 7.83 -15.69 17.42
CA ALA A 153 6.68 -16.31 18.08
C ALA A 153 5.53 -15.28 18.20
N ALA A 154 4.39 -15.61 17.61
CA ALA A 154 3.24 -14.70 17.55
C ALA A 154 2.61 -14.44 18.93
N GLY A 155 3.00 -15.16 19.99
CA GLY A 155 2.37 -15.10 21.31
C GLY A 155 1.06 -15.84 21.35
N ALA A 156 0.33 -15.76 22.46
CA ALA A 156 -1.01 -16.28 22.57
C ALA A 156 -2.01 -15.43 21.75
N PRO A 157 -3.10 -16.02 21.23
CA PRO A 157 -4.11 -15.23 20.49
C PRO A 157 -4.65 -14.02 21.26
N GLY A 158 -4.73 -14.09 22.60
CA GLY A 158 -5.11 -12.95 23.47
C GLY A 158 -4.15 -11.79 23.42
N ASP A 159 -2.83 -12.05 23.35
CA ASP A 159 -1.79 -11.02 23.28
C ASP A 159 -1.91 -10.19 21.98
N LEU A 160 -2.45 -10.77 20.91
CA LEU A 160 -2.67 -10.08 19.65
C LEU A 160 -3.76 -9.02 19.75
N LEU A 161 -4.81 -9.27 20.56
CA LEU A 161 -5.89 -8.30 20.77
C LEU A 161 -5.38 -7.05 21.47
N GLU A 162 -4.44 -7.20 22.42
CA GLU A 162 -3.83 -6.09 23.15
C GLU A 162 -2.83 -5.27 22.31
N ARG A 163 -2.33 -5.84 21.22
CA ARG A 163 -1.32 -5.20 20.37
C ARG A 163 -1.88 -4.64 19.05
N ARG A 164 -3.08 -5.02 18.66
CA ARG A 164 -3.70 -4.57 17.42
C ARG A 164 -4.23 -3.16 17.54
N PRO A 165 -3.74 -2.21 16.73
CA PRO A 165 -4.17 -0.81 16.82
C PRO A 165 -5.65 -0.63 16.48
N ASP A 166 -6.21 -1.38 15.53
CA ASP A 166 -7.62 -1.33 15.14
C ASP A 166 -8.56 -1.75 16.29
N VAL A 167 -8.16 -2.76 17.08
CA VAL A 167 -8.89 -3.21 18.27
C VAL A 167 -8.83 -2.14 19.36
N LEU A 168 -7.64 -1.60 19.64
CA LEU A 168 -7.45 -0.53 20.62
C LEU A 168 -8.22 0.74 20.25
N ALA A 169 -8.26 1.11 18.97
CA ALA A 169 -9.06 2.23 18.47
C ALA A 169 -10.56 2.01 18.73
N SER A 170 -11.05 0.81 18.45
CA SER A 170 -12.45 0.44 18.66
C SER A 170 -12.84 0.44 20.13
N GLU A 171 -11.96 -0.06 21.01
CA GLU A 171 -12.16 -0.03 22.46
C GLU A 171 -12.22 1.40 22.99
N ASN A 172 -11.30 2.28 22.57
CA ASN A 172 -11.31 3.69 22.96
C ASN A 172 -12.59 4.40 22.47
N ARG A 173 -13.08 4.10 21.27
CA ARG A 173 -14.36 4.63 20.79
C ARG A 173 -15.55 4.15 21.62
N MET A 174 -15.56 2.89 22.03
CA MET A 174 -16.59 2.34 22.89
C MET A 174 -16.58 3.03 24.27
N ARG A 175 -15.42 3.21 24.87
CA ARG A 175 -15.26 3.94 26.13
C ARG A 175 -15.69 5.41 26.01
N ALA A 176 -15.31 6.09 24.91
CA ALA A 176 -15.74 7.46 24.64
C ALA A 176 -17.27 7.58 24.53
N ALA A 177 -17.91 6.61 23.87
CA ALA A 177 -19.38 6.56 23.79
C ALA A 177 -20.03 6.39 25.17
N GLY A 178 -19.43 5.62 26.07
CA GLY A 178 -19.85 5.50 27.46
C GLY A 178 -19.84 6.83 28.20
N PHE A 179 -18.77 7.63 28.05
CA PHE A 179 -18.70 8.96 28.65
C PHE A 179 -19.70 9.96 28.05
N ARG A 180 -19.99 9.87 26.72
CA ARG A 180 -21.05 10.68 26.10
C ARG A 180 -22.45 10.36 26.65
N ILE A 181 -22.72 9.11 27.02
CA ILE A 181 -23.96 8.74 27.69
C ILE A 181 -24.02 9.40 29.10
N HIS A 182 -22.89 9.43 29.81
CA HIS A 182 -22.83 10.12 31.12
C HIS A 182 -23.02 11.62 30.94
N GLU A 183 -22.35 12.25 29.99
CA GLU A 183 -22.51 13.67 29.64
C GLU A 183 -23.99 14.03 29.37
N ALA A 184 -24.72 13.17 28.62
CA ALA A 184 -26.12 13.41 28.29
C ALA A 184 -27.09 13.22 29.48
N ARG A 185 -26.65 12.57 30.56
CA ARG A 185 -27.47 12.33 31.75
C ARG A 185 -27.19 13.32 32.92
N ALA A 186 -26.05 14.00 32.84
CA ALA A 186 -25.62 15.00 33.80
C ALA A 186 -26.20 16.39 33.50
#